data_59f0a8009e29338eb349746fab0f99aa
#
_entry.id   59f0a8009e29338eb349746fab0f99aa
#
_cell.length_a   1.000
_cell.length_b   1.000
_cell.length_c   1.000
_cell.angle_alpha   90.00
_cell.angle_beta   90.00
_cell.angle_gamma   90.00
#
_symmetry.space_group_name_H-M   'P 1'
#
loop_
_entity.id
_entity.type
_entity.pdbx_description
1 polymer ?
#
loop_
_entity_poly.entity_id
_entity_poly.type
_entity_poly.pdbx_seq_one_letter_code
_entity_poly.pdbx_strand_id
1 'polypeptide(L)'
;MATHSDILKKKLLEALEKSLGVVTTACKQVGCARSTFYDYMAKDQEFKKSVEDISEIALDFAESKLHEQISEGNTTATIFYLKTKGKKRNYIERQEISHEAKLESKLIEWTPAKPQPKE
;
A
#
# COMPACT_ATOMS: atom_id res chain seq x y z
N MET A 1 9.95 5.24 -34.42
CA MET A 1 10.27 3.84 -34.15
C MET A 1 10.43 3.57 -32.66
N ALA A 2 9.89 2.49 -32.20
CA ALA A 2 10.00 2.14 -30.79
C ALA A 2 11.38 1.60 -30.47
N THR A 3 11.99 2.07 -29.41
CA THR A 3 13.29 1.58 -28.95
C THR A 3 13.06 0.35 -28.07
N HIS A 4 14.17 -0.34 -27.74
CA HIS A 4 14.09 -1.46 -26.82
C HIS A 4 13.48 -1.04 -25.50
N SER A 5 13.86 0.13 -25.01
CA SER A 5 13.34 0.66 -23.76
C SER A 5 11.84 0.96 -23.87
N ASP A 6 11.36 1.48 -25.00
CA ASP A 6 9.93 1.74 -25.19
C ASP A 6 9.13 0.45 -25.18
N ILE A 7 9.65 -0.58 -25.83
CA ILE A 7 8.99 -1.89 -25.86
C ILE A 7 8.95 -2.49 -24.46
N LEU A 8 10.05 -2.39 -23.71
CA LEU A 8 10.12 -2.92 -22.36
C LEU A 8 9.16 -2.19 -21.44
N LYS A 9 9.07 -0.88 -21.55
CA LYS A 9 8.14 -0.09 -20.74
C LYS A 9 6.71 -0.51 -21.01
N LYS A 10 6.36 -0.72 -22.26
CA LYS A 10 5.01 -1.15 -22.62
C LYS A 10 4.70 -2.51 -22.04
N LYS A 11 5.65 -3.44 -22.12
CA LYS A 11 5.46 -4.78 -21.55
C LYS A 11 5.32 -4.73 -20.03
N LEU A 12 6.11 -3.86 -19.39
CA LEU A 12 6.02 -3.68 -17.94
C LEU A 12 4.65 -3.15 -17.53
N LEU A 13 4.12 -2.18 -18.27
CA LEU A 13 2.81 -1.63 -17.95
C LEU A 13 1.71 -2.68 -18.13
N GLU A 14 1.79 -3.46 -19.17
CA GLU A 14 0.82 -4.54 -19.39
C GLU A 14 0.87 -5.58 -18.29
N ALA A 15 2.09 -5.97 -17.90
CA ALA A 15 2.26 -6.95 -16.83
C ALA A 15 1.81 -6.39 -15.48
N LEU A 16 2.05 -5.10 -15.26
CA LEU A 16 1.65 -4.43 -14.03
C LEU A 16 0.13 -4.39 -13.91
N GLU A 17 -0.55 -4.12 -15.01
CA GLU A 17 -2.00 -4.13 -15.06
C GLU A 17 -2.55 -5.49 -14.66
N LYS A 18 -1.97 -6.54 -15.23
CA LYS A 18 -2.42 -7.92 -14.95
C LYS A 18 -2.16 -8.33 -13.52
N SER A 19 -1.09 -7.81 -12.91
CA SER A 19 -0.74 -8.16 -11.55
C SER A 19 -1.36 -7.22 -10.52
N LEU A 20 -2.22 -6.30 -10.95
CA LEU A 20 -2.89 -5.32 -10.09
C LEU A 20 -1.90 -4.44 -9.34
N GLY A 21 -0.85 -4.04 -10.04
CA GLY A 21 0.13 -3.11 -9.49
C GLY A 21 1.26 -3.73 -8.71
N VAL A 22 1.42 -5.05 -8.75
CA VAL A 22 2.51 -5.72 -8.02
C VAL A 22 3.78 -5.68 -8.86
N VAL A 23 4.70 -4.82 -8.49
CA VAL A 23 5.91 -4.57 -9.26
C VAL A 23 6.79 -5.82 -9.42
N THR A 24 6.99 -6.54 -8.34
CA THR A 24 7.84 -7.74 -8.37
C THR A 24 7.31 -8.77 -9.37
N THR A 25 6.01 -9.00 -9.36
CA THR A 25 5.39 -9.96 -10.28
C THR A 25 5.52 -9.49 -11.73
N ALA A 26 5.27 -8.20 -11.97
CA ALA A 26 5.38 -7.63 -13.30
C ALA A 26 6.79 -7.75 -13.84
N CYS A 27 7.79 -7.44 -13.03
CA CYS A 27 9.19 -7.53 -13.45
C CYS A 27 9.59 -8.96 -13.75
N LYS A 28 9.11 -9.91 -12.96
CA LYS A 28 9.40 -11.32 -13.21
C LYS A 28 8.78 -11.80 -14.52
N GLN A 29 7.58 -11.39 -14.79
CA GLN A 29 6.89 -11.78 -16.03
C GLN A 29 7.59 -11.25 -17.26
N VAL A 30 8.10 -10.03 -17.18
CA VAL A 30 8.76 -9.39 -18.31
C VAL A 30 10.23 -9.79 -18.41
N GLY A 31 10.81 -10.20 -17.29
CA GLY A 31 12.21 -10.62 -17.25
C GLY A 31 13.18 -9.48 -17.06
N CYS A 32 12.83 -8.49 -16.24
CA CYS A 32 13.75 -7.40 -15.93
C CYS A 32 13.89 -7.24 -14.43
N ALA A 33 14.88 -6.46 -14.03
CA ALA A 33 15.13 -6.20 -12.62
C ALA A 33 14.19 -5.12 -12.11
N ARG A 34 13.89 -5.17 -10.81
CA ARG A 34 13.09 -4.14 -10.18
C ARG A 34 13.76 -2.77 -10.29
N SER A 35 15.09 -2.74 -10.22
CA SER A 35 15.84 -1.49 -10.35
C SER A 35 15.55 -0.81 -11.70
N THR A 36 15.38 -1.59 -12.75
CA THR A 36 15.05 -1.06 -14.07
C THR A 36 13.70 -0.36 -14.05
N PHE A 37 12.73 -0.98 -13.39
CA PHE A 37 11.40 -0.39 -13.26
C PHE A 37 11.47 0.96 -12.54
N TYR A 38 12.14 1.00 -11.40
CA TYR A 38 12.23 2.24 -10.62
C TYR A 38 13.08 3.31 -11.30
N ASP A 39 14.03 2.89 -12.11
CA ASP A 39 14.80 3.83 -12.90
C ASP A 39 13.90 4.52 -13.93
N TYR A 40 13.04 3.77 -14.59
CA TYR A 40 12.06 4.33 -15.50
C TYR A 40 11.11 5.28 -14.80
N MET A 41 10.67 4.90 -13.59
CA MET A 41 9.80 5.75 -12.77
C MET A 41 10.45 7.11 -12.50
N ALA A 42 11.74 7.09 -12.23
CA ALA A 42 12.46 8.33 -11.91
C ALA A 42 12.72 9.21 -13.13
N LYS A 43 12.91 8.58 -14.28
CA LYS A 43 13.36 9.31 -15.47
C LYS A 43 12.28 9.62 -16.49
N ASP A 44 11.19 8.88 -16.47
CA ASP A 44 10.14 9.02 -17.48
C ASP A 44 8.82 9.38 -16.79
N GLN A 45 8.42 10.63 -16.95
CA GLN A 45 7.20 11.14 -16.32
C GLN A 45 5.93 10.46 -16.84
N GLU A 46 5.91 10.14 -18.13
CA GLU A 46 4.77 9.47 -18.73
C GLU A 46 4.64 8.05 -18.20
N PHE A 47 5.76 7.37 -18.04
CA PHE A 47 5.76 6.03 -17.47
C PHE A 47 5.25 6.06 -16.04
N LYS A 48 5.74 7.02 -15.26
CA LYS A 48 5.32 7.20 -13.87
C LYS A 48 3.83 7.44 -13.78
N LYS A 49 3.30 8.30 -14.64
CA LYS A 49 1.88 8.60 -14.65
C LYS A 49 1.05 7.36 -14.98
N SER A 50 1.50 6.59 -15.96
CA SER A 50 0.82 5.35 -16.33
C SER A 50 0.80 4.35 -15.18
N VAL A 51 1.90 4.26 -14.43
CA VAL A 51 1.98 3.38 -13.26
C VAL A 51 1.01 3.84 -12.18
N GLU A 52 0.95 5.14 -11.96
CA GLU A 52 0.03 5.71 -10.97
C GLU A 52 -1.43 5.43 -11.35
N ASP A 53 -1.75 5.56 -12.64
CA ASP A 53 -3.10 5.26 -13.13
C ASP A 53 -3.46 3.80 -12.90
N ILE A 54 -2.51 2.90 -13.14
CA ILE A 54 -2.72 1.47 -12.91
C ILE A 54 -2.95 1.19 -11.43
N SER A 55 -2.21 1.88 -10.55
CA SER A 55 -2.41 1.74 -9.12
C SER A 55 -3.80 2.18 -8.69
N GLU A 56 -4.31 3.26 -9.29
CA GLU A 56 -5.65 3.73 -8.99
C GLU A 56 -6.70 2.73 -9.43
N ILE A 57 -6.53 2.16 -10.61
CA ILE A 57 -7.44 1.14 -11.12
C ILE A 57 -7.43 -0.10 -10.21
N ALA A 58 -6.24 -0.50 -9.75
CA ALA A 58 -6.11 -1.65 -8.85
C ALA A 58 -6.82 -1.38 -7.53
N LEU A 59 -6.71 -0.16 -7.02
CA LEU A 59 -7.38 0.23 -5.79
C LEU A 59 -8.89 0.22 -5.97
N ASP A 60 -9.38 0.75 -7.10
CA ASP A 60 -10.81 0.72 -7.41
C ASP A 60 -11.33 -0.71 -7.46
N PHE A 61 -10.55 -1.61 -8.03
CA PHE A 61 -10.93 -3.01 -8.10
C PHE A 61 -11.06 -3.62 -6.70
N ALA A 62 -10.08 -3.34 -5.83
CA ALA A 62 -10.11 -3.84 -4.46
C ALA A 62 -11.30 -3.28 -3.69
N GLU A 63 -11.59 -1.99 -3.89
CA GLU A 63 -12.75 -1.37 -3.26
C GLU A 63 -14.05 -2.02 -3.72
N SER A 64 -14.13 -2.31 -5.01
CA SER A 64 -15.28 -2.97 -5.58
C SER A 64 -15.50 -4.35 -4.93
N LYS A 65 -14.42 -5.10 -4.71
CA LYS A 65 -14.53 -6.40 -4.05
C LYS A 65 -14.94 -6.27 -2.59
N LEU A 66 -14.45 -5.25 -1.92
CA LEU A 66 -14.85 -4.98 -0.54
C LEU A 66 -16.34 -4.70 -0.46
N HIS A 67 -16.87 -3.85 -1.34
CA HIS A 67 -18.29 -3.53 -1.35
C HIS A 67 -19.13 -4.77 -1.67
N GLU A 68 -18.66 -5.60 -2.56
CA GLU A 68 -19.34 -6.85 -2.89
C GLU A 68 -19.45 -7.75 -1.66
N GLN A 69 -18.36 -7.88 -0.91
CA GLN A 69 -18.36 -8.69 0.31
C GLN A 69 -19.28 -8.13 1.37
N ILE A 70 -19.32 -6.80 1.49
CA ILE A 70 -20.22 -6.15 2.44
C ILE A 70 -21.67 -6.46 2.10
N SER A 71 -22.02 -6.40 0.81
CA SER A 71 -23.39 -6.67 0.38
C SER A 71 -23.76 -8.14 0.57
N GLU A 72 -22.78 -9.02 0.61
CA GLU A 72 -22.99 -10.44 0.87
C GLU A 72 -23.08 -10.77 2.36
N GLY A 73 -22.87 -9.78 3.21
CA GLY A 73 -22.98 -9.97 4.65
C GLY A 73 -21.70 -10.33 5.37
N ASN A 74 -20.55 -10.06 4.75
CA ASN A 74 -19.27 -10.36 5.38
C ASN A 74 -19.01 -9.37 6.51
N THR A 75 -18.99 -9.87 7.74
CA THR A 75 -18.84 -9.04 8.94
C THR A 75 -17.46 -8.36 8.98
N THR A 76 -16.42 -9.11 8.65
CA THR A 76 -15.06 -8.57 8.66
C THR A 76 -14.92 -7.41 7.69
N ALA A 77 -15.48 -7.56 6.48
CA ALA A 77 -15.43 -6.50 5.48
C ALA A 77 -16.19 -5.26 5.95
N THR A 78 -17.34 -5.46 6.58
CA THR A 78 -18.15 -4.36 7.10
C THR A 78 -17.40 -3.60 8.19
N ILE A 79 -16.78 -4.33 9.12
CA ILE A 79 -16.01 -3.73 10.19
C ILE A 79 -14.83 -2.94 9.62
N PHE A 80 -14.12 -3.53 8.66
CA PHE A 80 -12.99 -2.87 8.04
C PHE A 80 -13.41 -1.56 7.37
N TYR A 81 -14.53 -1.59 6.65
CA TYR A 81 -15.03 -0.39 5.98
C TYR A 81 -15.35 0.71 6.99
N LEU A 82 -16.01 0.35 8.08
CA LEU A 82 -16.36 1.32 9.11
C LEU A 82 -15.13 1.90 9.80
N LYS A 83 -14.11 1.09 10.03
CA LYS A 83 -12.87 1.56 10.64
C LYS A 83 -12.12 2.55 9.76
N THR A 84 -12.18 2.36 8.46
CA THR A 84 -11.41 3.18 7.53
C THR A 84 -12.21 4.39 7.02
N LYS A 85 -13.44 4.17 6.58
CA LYS A 85 -14.25 5.24 6.00
C LYS A 85 -15.23 5.86 6.97
N GLY A 86 -15.51 5.18 8.07
CA GLY A 86 -16.49 5.65 9.03
C GLY A 86 -15.95 6.52 10.14
N LYS A 87 -14.70 6.94 10.06
CA LYS A 87 -14.08 7.73 11.12
C LYS A 87 -14.82 9.03 11.39
N LYS A 88 -15.37 9.63 10.38
CA LYS A 88 -16.13 10.87 10.52
C LYS A 88 -17.36 10.70 11.40
N ARG A 89 -17.85 9.46 11.49
CA ARG A 89 -19.02 9.14 12.29
C ARG A 89 -18.66 8.41 13.57
N ASN A 90 -17.39 8.55 13.99
CA ASN A 90 -16.86 8.01 15.25
C ASN A 90 -16.67 6.49 15.27
N TYR A 91 -16.58 5.86 14.12
CA TYR A 91 -16.20 4.44 14.08
C TYR A 91 -14.68 4.36 14.13
N ILE A 92 -14.14 4.65 15.29
CA ILE A 92 -12.70 4.67 15.51
C ILE A 92 -12.30 3.47 16.36
N GLU A 93 -11.18 2.88 16.02
CA GLU A 93 -10.67 1.75 16.77
C GLU A 93 -9.89 2.26 17.97
N ARG A 94 -10.52 2.26 19.12
CA ARG A 94 -9.90 2.77 20.34
C ARG A 94 -8.75 1.95 20.84
N GLN A 95 -8.76 0.67 20.49
CA GLN A 95 -7.68 -0.23 20.83
C GLN A 95 -6.36 0.22 20.25
N GLU A 96 -6.41 0.74 19.05
CA GLU A 96 -5.26 1.24 18.35
C GLU A 96 -4.63 2.40 19.11
N ILE A 97 -5.46 3.34 19.56
CA ILE A 97 -5.00 4.50 20.32
C ILE A 97 -4.41 4.07 21.65
N SER A 98 -5.07 3.16 22.34
CA SER A 98 -4.58 2.63 23.60
C SER A 98 -3.24 1.97 23.45
N HIS A 99 -3.08 1.24 22.39
CA HIS A 99 -1.84 0.51 22.13
C HIS A 99 -0.68 1.48 21.94
N GLU A 100 -0.90 2.53 21.19
CA GLU A 100 0.13 3.56 20.96
C GLU A 100 0.48 4.25 22.27
N ALA A 101 -0.50 4.58 23.05
CA ALA A 101 -0.28 5.22 24.35
C ALA A 101 0.54 4.32 25.26
N LYS A 102 0.26 3.04 25.26
CA LYS A 102 1.00 2.08 26.06
C LYS A 102 2.45 1.98 25.64
N LEU A 103 2.71 2.00 24.36
CA LEU A 103 4.06 1.95 23.83
C LEU A 103 4.86 3.19 24.25
N GLU A 104 4.25 4.33 24.15
CA GLU A 104 4.89 5.58 24.56
C GLU A 104 5.18 5.59 26.06
N SER A 105 4.24 5.12 26.84
CA SER A 105 4.42 5.02 28.29
C SER A 105 5.57 4.10 28.63
N LYS A 106 5.67 2.99 27.97
CA LYS A 106 6.73 2.06 28.21
C LYS A 106 8.10 2.65 27.89
N LEU A 107 8.19 3.38 26.80
CA LEU A 107 9.44 4.02 26.41
C LEU A 107 9.85 5.05 27.45
N ILE A 108 8.90 5.81 27.95
CA ILE A 108 9.18 6.82 28.95
C ILE A 108 9.63 6.18 30.27
N GLU A 109 8.97 5.12 30.67
CA GLU A 109 9.36 4.42 31.90
C GLU A 109 10.76 3.87 31.82
N TRP A 110 11.10 3.32 30.67
CA TRP A 110 12.40 2.76 30.47
C TRP A 110 13.51 3.78 30.61
N THR A 111 13.33 4.94 30.04
CA THR A 111 14.32 6.00 30.01
C THR A 111 14.70 6.52 31.40
N PRO A 112 13.73 6.87 32.23
CA PRO A 112 14.08 7.37 33.56
C PRO A 112 14.62 6.31 34.48
N ALA A 113 14.23 5.11 34.29
CA ALA A 113 14.67 4.04 35.17
C ALA A 113 16.15 3.77 35.06
N LYS A 114 16.65 3.92 33.89
CA LYS A 114 17.98 3.66 33.69
C LYS A 114 18.95 4.42 34.47
N PRO A 115 18.83 5.65 34.54
CA PRO A 115 19.83 6.44 35.22
C PRO A 115 19.87 6.32 36.68
N GLN A 116 19.01 5.63 37.28
CA GLN A 116 18.94 5.62 38.60
C GLN A 116 19.99 5.08 39.20
N PRO A 117 20.57 5.30 39.73
CA PRO A 117 21.59 4.79 40.24
C PRO A 117 21.78 4.94 41.53
N LYS A 118 21.74 4.92 41.96
CA LYS A 118 21.99 5.02 42.75
C LYS A 118 22.29 5.51 43.66
N GLU A 119 22.10 5.64 44.05
CA GLU A 119 22.38 6.09 44.70
C GLU A 119 22.67 5.84 45.28
#